data_83fc48f48c4f7933d7c599a04049d0e6
#
_entry.id   83fc48f48c4f7933d7c599a04049d0e6
#
_cell.length_a   1.000
_cell.length_b   1.000
_cell.length_c   1.000
_cell.angle_alpha   90.00
_cell.angle_beta   90.00
_cell.angle_gamma   90.00
#
_symmetry.space_group_name_H-M   'P 1'
#
loop_
_entity.id
_entity.type
_entity.pdbx_description
1 polymer ?
#
loop_
_entity_poly.entity_id
_entity_poly.type
_entity_poly.pdbx_seq_one_letter_code
_entity_poly.pdbx_strand_id
1 'polypeptide(L)'
;MYNSKDYGVPQNRERVYIVGYTGERCARGLLPTKRESAATIEQVGNLRETSSFGGNPQTGRVYSTRGIAPTINTCGGGDREPKILSAIACLTPDREEKRQNGRRLKENGEPAFTLKNQDRHGVLINKEIESGCKEISIRKLTPKECWRLQGFTDEQFEKAAAVNSNSQLYKQAGNAVTVNVVEEIGKHIMSVENGV
;
A
#
# COMPACT_ATOMS: atom_id res chain seq x y z
N MET A 1 16.95 6.84 12.35
CA MET A 1 16.09 6.42 11.21
C MET A 1 14.69 6.13 11.71
N TYR A 2 13.66 6.56 10.98
CA TYR A 2 12.26 6.30 11.30
C TYR A 2 11.64 5.51 10.17
N ASN A 3 10.78 4.54 10.49
CA ASN A 3 10.06 3.73 9.50
C ASN A 3 8.58 4.14 9.49
N SER A 4 8.02 4.40 8.31
CA SER A 4 6.62 4.83 8.14
C SER A 4 5.61 3.86 8.77
N LYS A 5 5.89 2.54 8.76
CA LYS A 5 5.03 1.52 9.37
C LYS A 5 4.80 1.73 10.87
N ASP A 6 5.77 2.36 11.54
CA ASP A 6 5.73 2.59 12.98
C ASP A 6 4.86 3.80 13.36
N TYR A 7 4.39 4.55 12.33
CA TYR A 7 3.60 5.78 12.45
C TYR A 7 2.22 5.68 11.79
N GLY A 8 1.67 4.47 11.70
CA GLY A 8 0.28 4.23 11.31
C GLY A 8 -0.01 4.19 9.81
N VAL A 9 1.03 4.18 8.94
CA VAL A 9 0.85 3.91 7.51
C VAL A 9 1.35 2.50 7.15
N PRO A 10 0.61 1.73 6.35
CA PRO A 10 0.96 0.36 6.03
C PRO A 10 2.04 0.29 4.94
N GLN A 11 3.17 0.99 5.17
CA GLN A 11 4.31 1.00 4.25
C GLN A 11 5.62 0.84 5.01
N ASN A 12 6.47 -0.10 4.57
CA ASN A 12 7.84 -0.22 5.05
C ASN A 12 8.74 0.77 4.31
N ARG A 13 8.97 1.94 4.92
CA ARG A 13 9.80 3.02 4.35
C ARG A 13 10.66 3.63 5.44
N GLU A 14 11.92 3.23 5.50
CA GLU A 14 12.92 3.84 6.39
C GLU A 14 13.52 5.10 5.78
N ARG A 15 13.60 6.14 6.59
CA ARG A 15 14.28 7.40 6.20
C ARG A 15 15.05 7.98 7.36
N VAL A 16 16.12 8.71 7.03
CA VAL A 16 16.87 9.54 7.97
C VAL A 16 16.23 10.91 8.00
N TYR A 17 15.94 11.41 9.20
CA TYR A 17 15.47 12.76 9.42
C TYR A 17 16.56 13.50 10.19
N ILE A 18 16.92 14.68 9.71
CA ILE A 18 17.91 15.58 10.33
C ILE A 18 17.17 16.84 10.73
N VAL A 19 17.16 17.12 12.03
CA VAL A 19 16.56 18.34 12.58
C VAL A 19 17.67 19.27 13.03
N GLY A 20 17.69 20.48 12.48
CA GLY A 20 18.62 21.56 12.87
C GLY A 20 17.89 22.59 13.73
N TYR A 21 18.60 23.17 14.68
CA TYR A 21 18.15 24.28 15.53
C TYR A 21 19.18 25.42 15.50
N THR A 22 18.70 26.64 15.31
CA THR A 22 19.57 27.83 15.15
C THR A 22 19.70 28.67 16.43
N GLY A 23 19.06 28.25 17.53
CA GLY A 23 19.10 28.95 18.81
C GLY A 23 20.20 28.46 19.75
N GLU A 24 20.38 29.15 20.87
CA GLU A 24 21.36 28.82 21.92
C GLU A 24 20.97 27.58 22.75
N ARG A 25 19.75 27.07 22.59
CA ARG A 25 19.25 25.88 23.32
C ARG A 25 19.84 24.60 22.74
N CYS A 26 20.14 23.67 23.62
CA CYS A 26 20.67 22.36 23.24
C CYS A 26 19.64 21.59 22.38
N ALA A 27 20.03 21.13 21.19
CA ALA A 27 19.22 20.34 20.27
C ALA A 27 18.91 18.90 20.78
N ARG A 28 19.25 18.56 22.03
CA ARG A 28 18.98 17.24 22.60
C ARG A 28 17.48 17.04 22.79
N GLY A 29 16.98 15.90 22.29
CA GLY A 29 15.57 15.53 22.45
C GLY A 29 14.62 16.12 21.39
N LEU A 30 15.11 16.76 20.34
CA LEU A 30 14.26 17.32 19.25
C LEU A 30 13.58 16.25 18.38
N LEU A 31 14.04 15.01 18.45
CA LEU A 31 13.42 13.90 17.73
C LEU A 31 12.65 13.00 18.69
N PRO A 32 11.42 12.59 18.35
CA PRO A 32 10.63 11.70 19.18
C PRO A 32 11.28 10.33 19.35
N THR A 33 10.92 9.63 20.43
CA THR A 33 11.37 8.26 20.66
C THR A 33 10.91 7.36 19.51
N LYS A 34 11.83 6.53 19.01
CA LYS A 34 11.54 5.60 17.93
C LYS A 34 10.45 4.60 18.39
N ARG A 35 9.42 4.42 17.54
CA ARG A 35 8.41 3.37 17.70
C ARG A 35 8.79 2.16 16.85
N GLU A 36 8.26 0.99 17.17
CA GLU A 36 8.47 -0.23 16.40
C GLU A 36 7.14 -0.96 16.20
N SER A 37 6.88 -1.35 14.94
CA SER A 37 5.70 -2.14 14.56
C SER A 37 6.14 -3.52 14.06
N ALA A 38 5.42 -4.56 14.47
CA ALA A 38 5.65 -5.93 14.00
C ALA A 38 5.14 -6.18 12.57
N ALA A 39 4.49 -5.20 11.94
CA ALA A 39 3.96 -5.35 10.59
C ALA A 39 5.07 -5.59 9.56
N THR A 40 4.87 -6.58 8.69
CA THR A 40 5.86 -7.05 7.70
C THR A 40 5.35 -6.96 6.28
N ILE A 41 6.28 -6.88 5.32
CA ILE A 41 5.99 -7.01 3.89
C ILE A 41 5.75 -8.50 3.59
N GLU A 42 4.65 -8.80 2.91
CA GLU A 42 4.33 -10.14 2.44
C GLU A 42 4.41 -10.18 0.91
N GLN A 43 5.50 -10.72 0.35
CA GLN A 43 5.63 -10.97 -1.07
C GLN A 43 5.05 -12.35 -1.40
N VAL A 44 4.11 -12.42 -2.33
CA VAL A 44 3.41 -13.66 -2.72
C VAL A 44 3.95 -14.25 -4.03
N GLY A 45 4.72 -13.49 -4.81
CA GLY A 45 5.30 -13.98 -6.05
C GLY A 45 6.12 -12.94 -6.80
N ASN A 46 6.58 -13.35 -8.00
CA ASN A 46 7.25 -12.48 -8.95
C ASN A 46 6.80 -12.84 -10.37
N LEU A 47 6.45 -11.83 -11.18
CA LEU A 47 5.99 -12.01 -12.57
C LEU A 47 7.14 -12.12 -13.58
N ARG A 48 8.36 -11.89 -13.16
CA ARG A 48 9.54 -11.90 -14.04
C ARG A 48 10.46 -13.05 -13.68
N GLU A 49 10.61 -13.95 -14.61
CA GLU A 49 11.65 -14.97 -14.56
C GLU A 49 12.95 -14.37 -15.10
N THR A 50 13.95 -14.24 -14.24
CA THR A 50 15.29 -13.79 -14.61
C THR A 50 16.30 -14.29 -13.59
N SER A 51 17.50 -14.62 -14.05
CA SER A 51 18.64 -14.96 -13.17
C SER A 51 19.24 -13.71 -12.49
N SER A 52 18.92 -12.52 -12.98
CA SER A 52 19.38 -11.27 -12.38
C SER A 52 18.73 -11.04 -11.02
N PHE A 53 19.47 -10.41 -10.11
CA PHE A 53 19.00 -10.13 -8.74
C PHE A 53 18.52 -11.38 -7.97
N GLY A 54 19.18 -12.51 -8.16
CA GLY A 54 18.83 -13.76 -7.48
C GLY A 54 17.46 -14.32 -7.87
N GLY A 55 16.96 -14.02 -9.07
CA GLY A 55 15.66 -14.47 -9.55
C GLY A 55 14.46 -13.66 -9.04
N ASN A 56 14.70 -12.58 -8.28
CA ASN A 56 13.63 -11.77 -7.69
C ASN A 56 13.76 -10.28 -8.02
N PRO A 57 13.68 -9.86 -9.31
CA PRO A 57 13.80 -8.48 -9.70
C PRO A 57 12.64 -7.63 -9.12
N GLN A 58 12.93 -6.42 -8.70
CA GLN A 58 11.97 -5.52 -8.04
C GLN A 58 10.72 -5.23 -8.90
N THR A 59 10.90 -5.14 -10.21
CA THR A 59 9.82 -4.80 -11.16
C THR A 59 8.76 -5.87 -11.32
N GLY A 60 9.04 -7.11 -10.93
CA GLY A 60 8.10 -8.23 -11.03
C GLY A 60 7.43 -8.62 -9.72
N ARG A 61 7.83 -8.06 -8.59
CA ARG A 61 7.34 -8.47 -7.27
C ARG A 61 5.86 -8.18 -7.08
N VAL A 62 5.14 -9.18 -6.56
CA VAL A 62 3.70 -9.11 -6.23
C VAL A 62 3.54 -9.27 -4.74
N TYR A 63 2.74 -8.42 -4.13
CA TYR A 63 2.56 -8.35 -2.69
C TYR A 63 1.14 -8.72 -2.29
N SER A 64 1.01 -9.33 -1.10
CA SER A 64 -0.27 -9.60 -0.46
C SER A 64 -0.90 -8.31 0.05
N THR A 65 -2.22 -8.22 -0.03
CA THR A 65 -2.99 -7.14 0.59
C THR A 65 -3.10 -7.28 2.11
N ARG A 66 -2.62 -8.39 2.70
CA ARG A 66 -2.61 -8.62 4.15
C ARG A 66 -1.38 -8.03 4.83
N GLY A 67 -0.28 -7.89 4.08
CA GLY A 67 0.95 -7.28 4.58
C GLY A 67 0.98 -5.77 4.40
N ILE A 68 2.09 -5.15 4.83
CA ILE A 68 2.36 -3.75 4.53
C ILE A 68 3.00 -3.60 3.15
N ALA A 69 2.81 -2.44 2.54
CA ALA A 69 3.43 -2.13 1.25
C ALA A 69 4.95 -1.94 1.36
N PRO A 70 5.73 -2.30 0.33
CA PRO A 70 7.13 -1.91 0.25
C PRO A 70 7.26 -0.39 0.07
N THR A 71 8.50 0.11 0.18
CA THR A 71 8.78 1.51 -0.15
C THR A 71 8.36 1.81 -1.59
N ILE A 72 7.49 2.81 -1.75
CA ILE A 72 7.11 3.31 -3.07
C ILE A 72 8.30 4.08 -3.65
N ASN A 73 8.67 3.73 -4.86
CA ASN A 73 9.63 4.47 -5.68
C ASN A 73 8.89 5.49 -6.57
N THR A 74 9.63 6.25 -7.37
CA THR A 74 9.07 7.25 -8.28
C THR A 74 8.29 6.68 -9.45
N CYS A 75 8.24 5.35 -9.60
CA CYS A 75 7.58 4.61 -10.69
C CYS A 75 7.94 5.14 -12.09
N GLY A 76 9.15 5.67 -12.26
CA GLY A 76 9.64 6.35 -13.47
C GLY A 76 9.93 5.41 -14.63
N GLY A 77 8.96 4.64 -15.09
CA GLY A 77 9.06 3.70 -16.20
C GLY A 77 9.59 2.32 -15.80
N GLY A 78 9.64 1.39 -16.78
CA GLY A 78 10.16 0.04 -16.56
C GLY A 78 9.30 -0.84 -15.67
N ASP A 79 7.98 -0.59 -15.61
CA ASP A 79 7.01 -1.41 -14.87
C ASP A 79 7.31 -1.49 -13.35
N ARG A 80 7.71 -0.36 -12.75
CA ARG A 80 8.15 -0.25 -11.35
C ARG A 80 7.03 0.00 -10.36
N GLU A 81 5.78 0.15 -10.83
CA GLU A 81 4.62 0.32 -9.97
C GLU A 81 4.42 -0.93 -9.11
N PRO A 82 4.14 -0.78 -7.80
CA PRO A 82 3.85 -1.90 -6.92
C PRO A 82 2.65 -2.71 -7.43
N LYS A 83 2.77 -4.03 -7.45
CA LYS A 83 1.72 -4.96 -7.87
C LYS A 83 1.17 -5.68 -6.66
N ILE A 84 -0.15 -5.81 -6.61
CA ILE A 84 -0.84 -6.52 -5.53
C ILE A 84 -1.71 -7.65 -6.08
N LEU A 85 -1.85 -8.69 -5.27
CA LEU A 85 -2.82 -9.74 -5.50
C LEU A 85 -4.15 -9.31 -4.87
N SER A 86 -5.19 -9.11 -5.71
CA SER A 86 -6.54 -8.78 -5.25
C SER A 86 -7.45 -9.99 -5.38
N ALA A 87 -8.14 -10.35 -4.30
CA ALA A 87 -8.99 -11.52 -4.23
C ALA A 87 -10.39 -11.14 -3.74
N ILE A 88 -11.43 -11.55 -4.45
CA ILE A 88 -12.84 -11.30 -4.13
C ILE A 88 -13.52 -12.64 -3.77
N ALA A 89 -14.17 -12.70 -2.61
CA ALA A 89 -14.90 -13.91 -2.20
C ALA A 89 -16.10 -14.16 -3.11
N CYS A 90 -16.22 -15.40 -3.59
CA CYS A 90 -17.28 -15.86 -4.50
C CYS A 90 -18.01 -17.08 -3.92
N LEU A 91 -19.35 -17.10 -4.03
CA LEU A 91 -20.16 -18.29 -3.78
C LEU A 91 -20.37 -19.08 -5.07
N THR A 92 -20.35 -20.41 -4.96
CA THR A 92 -20.59 -21.34 -6.08
C THR A 92 -19.77 -21.02 -7.34
N PRO A 93 -18.44 -21.05 -7.25
CA PRO A 93 -17.55 -20.67 -8.35
C PRO A 93 -17.74 -21.52 -9.62
N ASP A 94 -18.21 -22.77 -9.47
CA ASP A 94 -18.35 -23.77 -10.54
C ASP A 94 -19.67 -23.65 -11.32
N ARG A 95 -20.50 -22.63 -11.06
CA ARG A 95 -21.79 -22.44 -11.76
C ARG A 95 -21.72 -21.24 -12.68
N GLU A 96 -22.06 -21.42 -13.93
CA GLU A 96 -22.14 -20.35 -14.93
C GLU A 96 -23.39 -19.47 -14.72
N GLU A 97 -24.54 -20.07 -14.37
CA GLU A 97 -25.79 -19.32 -14.17
C GLU A 97 -26.19 -19.19 -12.70
N LYS A 98 -26.75 -18.02 -12.37
CA LYS A 98 -27.31 -17.73 -11.06
C LYS A 98 -28.67 -18.37 -10.89
N ARG A 99 -28.80 -19.38 -9.99
CA ARG A 99 -30.07 -20.04 -9.68
C ARG A 99 -30.77 -19.54 -8.42
N GLN A 100 -30.13 -18.67 -7.62
CA GLN A 100 -30.70 -18.18 -6.36
C GLN A 100 -30.64 -16.66 -6.30
N ASN A 101 -31.62 -16.06 -5.63
CA ASN A 101 -31.62 -14.62 -5.30
C ASN A 101 -30.54 -14.35 -4.25
N GLY A 102 -29.68 -13.32 -4.47
CA GLY A 102 -28.62 -12.91 -3.56
C GLY A 102 -27.31 -12.54 -4.25
N ARG A 103 -26.42 -11.88 -3.52
CA ARG A 103 -25.07 -11.57 -4.01
C ARG A 103 -24.25 -12.84 -4.09
N ARG A 104 -23.60 -13.07 -5.22
CA ARG A 104 -22.66 -14.17 -5.44
C ARG A 104 -21.21 -13.73 -5.23
N LEU A 105 -20.94 -12.46 -5.43
CA LEU A 105 -19.61 -11.83 -5.30
C LEU A 105 -19.64 -10.82 -4.17
N LYS A 106 -18.56 -10.78 -3.40
CA LYS A 106 -18.26 -9.70 -2.47
C LYS A 106 -17.59 -8.54 -3.19
N GLU A 107 -17.58 -7.37 -2.58
CA GLU A 107 -16.74 -6.27 -3.04
C GLU A 107 -15.31 -6.44 -2.55
N ASN A 108 -14.37 -5.75 -3.19
CA ASN A 108 -12.96 -5.81 -2.81
C ASN A 108 -12.80 -5.30 -1.37
N GLY A 109 -12.20 -6.13 -0.51
CA GLY A 109 -12.00 -5.80 0.91
C GLY A 109 -13.15 -6.21 1.85
N GLU A 110 -14.29 -6.69 1.33
CA GLU A 110 -15.33 -7.25 2.19
C GLU A 110 -14.93 -8.61 2.76
N PRO A 111 -15.34 -8.92 4.01
CA PRO A 111 -15.18 -10.27 4.57
C PRO A 111 -15.82 -11.35 3.69
N ALA A 112 -15.23 -12.53 3.68
CA ALA A 112 -15.76 -13.69 2.95
C ALA A 112 -17.20 -14.01 3.39
N PHE A 113 -17.93 -14.74 2.53
CA PHE A 113 -19.24 -15.26 2.90
C PHE A 113 -19.15 -16.26 4.05
N THR A 114 -20.18 -16.31 4.90
CA THR A 114 -20.28 -17.32 5.96
C THR A 114 -20.27 -18.73 5.35
N LEU A 115 -19.38 -19.59 5.82
CA LEU A 115 -19.26 -20.97 5.37
C LEU A 115 -20.53 -21.75 5.74
N LYS A 116 -21.17 -22.34 4.72
CA LYS A 116 -22.32 -23.24 4.87
C LYS A 116 -22.00 -24.58 4.24
N ASN A 117 -22.56 -25.65 4.81
CA ASN A 117 -22.27 -27.01 4.37
C ASN A 117 -22.71 -27.35 2.92
N GLN A 118 -23.60 -26.55 2.35
CA GLN A 118 -24.18 -26.77 1.01
C GLN A 118 -23.59 -25.82 -0.06
N ASP A 119 -22.86 -24.79 0.31
CA ASP A 119 -22.33 -23.79 -0.61
C ASP A 119 -20.85 -24.03 -0.89
N ARG A 120 -20.48 -24.08 -2.15
CA ARG A 120 -19.07 -24.08 -2.55
C ARG A 120 -18.57 -22.65 -2.53
N HIS A 121 -17.48 -22.44 -1.79
CA HIS A 121 -16.81 -21.15 -1.67
C HIS A 121 -15.60 -21.09 -2.58
N GLY A 122 -15.40 -19.96 -3.22
CA GLY A 122 -14.26 -19.69 -4.08
C GLY A 122 -13.75 -18.26 -3.87
N VAL A 123 -12.66 -17.98 -4.53
CA VAL A 123 -12.07 -16.65 -4.59
C VAL A 123 -11.93 -16.26 -6.05
N LEU A 124 -12.58 -15.18 -6.44
CA LEU A 124 -12.33 -14.54 -7.72
C LEU A 124 -11.12 -13.63 -7.56
N ILE A 125 -10.14 -13.91 -8.36
CA ILE A 125 -8.96 -13.09 -8.47
C ILE A 125 -9.10 -12.37 -9.79
N ASN A 126 -9.51 -11.12 -9.72
CA ASN A 126 -10.06 -10.26 -10.76
C ASN A 126 -9.52 -10.48 -12.19
N LYS A 127 -10.35 -11.03 -13.06
CA LYS A 127 -10.38 -10.67 -14.47
C LYS A 127 -11.83 -10.70 -14.95
N GLU A 128 -12.19 -9.80 -15.84
CA GLU A 128 -13.48 -9.76 -16.50
C GLU A 128 -13.81 -11.11 -17.13
N ILE A 129 -14.97 -11.64 -16.78
CA ILE A 129 -15.40 -12.98 -17.17
C ILE A 129 -16.08 -12.87 -18.54
N GLU A 130 -15.36 -13.13 -19.61
CA GLU A 130 -16.00 -13.47 -20.89
C GLU A 130 -15.97 -14.97 -21.20
N SER A 131 -15.25 -15.76 -20.46
CA SER A 131 -15.33 -17.23 -20.60
C SER A 131 -14.74 -17.92 -19.39
N GLY A 132 -15.59 -18.50 -18.54
CA GLY A 132 -15.43 -19.63 -17.61
C GLY A 132 -14.11 -19.98 -16.92
N CYS A 133 -13.02 -19.31 -17.16
CA CYS A 133 -11.70 -19.57 -16.57
C CYS A 133 -11.34 -18.55 -15.49
N LYS A 134 -10.99 -19.08 -14.31
CA LYS A 134 -10.54 -18.30 -13.15
C LYS A 134 -9.06 -18.01 -13.30
N GLU A 135 -8.68 -16.85 -13.81
CA GLU A 135 -7.31 -16.38 -13.75
C GLU A 135 -7.07 -15.50 -12.54
N ILE A 136 -5.91 -15.71 -11.89
CA ILE A 136 -5.37 -14.83 -10.84
C ILE A 136 -5.11 -13.46 -11.45
N SER A 137 -5.82 -12.43 -11.02
CA SER A 137 -5.60 -11.08 -11.47
C SER A 137 -4.63 -10.37 -10.53
N ILE A 138 -3.51 -9.97 -11.09
CA ILE A 138 -2.51 -9.13 -10.44
C ILE A 138 -2.68 -7.74 -11.00
N ARG A 139 -2.89 -6.74 -10.14
CA ARG A 139 -2.98 -5.36 -10.54
C ARG A 139 -1.91 -4.49 -9.89
N LYS A 140 -1.59 -3.40 -10.53
CA LYS A 140 -0.75 -2.33 -9.98
C LYS A 140 -1.55 -1.51 -8.95
N LEU A 141 -0.85 -0.93 -7.98
CA LEU A 141 -1.43 0.11 -7.14
C LEU A 141 -1.72 1.34 -8.00
N THR A 142 -2.84 1.97 -7.75
CA THR A 142 -3.20 3.25 -8.37
C THR A 142 -2.38 4.39 -7.77
N PRO A 143 -2.25 5.55 -8.46
CA PRO A 143 -1.61 6.73 -7.88
C PRO A 143 -2.23 7.15 -6.54
N LYS A 144 -3.56 7.08 -6.43
CA LYS A 144 -4.29 7.41 -5.20
C LYS A 144 -3.92 6.50 -4.03
N GLU A 145 -3.80 5.19 -4.27
CA GLU A 145 -3.33 4.24 -3.27
C GLU A 145 -1.89 4.54 -2.84
N CYS A 146 -1.02 4.91 -3.78
CA CYS A 146 0.35 5.31 -3.47
C CYS A 146 0.41 6.59 -2.62
N TRP A 147 -0.46 7.55 -2.84
CA TRP A 147 -0.57 8.77 -2.03
C TRP A 147 -1.07 8.45 -0.61
N ARG A 148 -2.11 7.60 -0.49
CA ARG A 148 -2.60 7.12 0.82
C ARG A 148 -1.52 6.41 1.63
N LEU A 149 -0.65 5.63 0.98
CA LEU A 149 0.49 4.98 1.62
C LEU A 149 1.56 5.97 2.12
N GLN A 150 1.54 7.22 1.67
CA GLN A 150 2.38 8.30 2.20
C GLN A 150 1.66 9.14 3.28
N GLY A 151 0.41 8.80 3.61
CA GLY A 151 -0.39 9.51 4.61
C GLY A 151 -1.11 10.75 4.09
N PHE A 152 -1.15 10.99 2.77
CA PHE A 152 -1.95 12.07 2.19
C PHE A 152 -3.44 11.75 2.22
N THR A 153 -4.25 12.79 2.37
CA THR A 153 -5.71 12.70 2.30
C THR A 153 -6.20 12.60 0.85
N ASP A 154 -7.41 12.07 0.67
CA ASP A 154 -8.05 12.02 -0.64
C ASP A 154 -8.24 13.40 -1.25
N GLU A 155 -8.58 14.40 -0.44
CA GLU A 155 -8.74 15.78 -0.89
C GLU A 155 -7.43 16.36 -1.45
N GLN A 156 -6.30 16.08 -0.79
CA GLN A 156 -4.98 16.49 -1.30
C GLN A 156 -4.66 15.82 -2.63
N PHE A 157 -4.97 14.52 -2.74
CA PHE A 157 -4.80 13.78 -3.98
C PHE A 157 -5.64 14.36 -5.12
N GLU A 158 -6.94 14.61 -4.90
CA GLU A 158 -7.84 15.12 -5.94
C GLU A 158 -7.39 16.50 -6.47
N LYS A 159 -6.92 17.38 -5.57
CA LYS A 159 -6.33 18.66 -5.99
C LYS A 159 -5.10 18.48 -6.88
N ALA A 160 -4.24 17.53 -6.57
CA ALA A 160 -3.06 17.23 -7.39
C ALA A 160 -3.44 16.55 -8.71
N ALA A 161 -4.41 15.63 -8.68
CA ALA A 161 -4.87 14.88 -9.86
C ALA A 161 -5.53 15.77 -10.91
N ALA A 162 -6.14 16.88 -10.49
CA ALA A 162 -6.76 17.85 -11.41
C ALA A 162 -5.76 18.49 -12.39
N VAL A 163 -4.46 18.53 -12.04
CA VAL A 163 -3.43 19.24 -12.81
C VAL A 163 -2.20 18.39 -13.17
N ASN A 164 -2.19 17.12 -12.79
CA ASN A 164 -1.05 16.23 -13.03
C ASN A 164 -1.46 14.93 -13.73
N SER A 165 -0.57 14.40 -14.56
CA SER A 165 -0.72 13.05 -15.12
C SER A 165 -0.47 11.97 -14.06
N ASN A 166 -0.99 10.75 -14.29
CA ASN A 166 -0.75 9.60 -13.42
C ASN A 166 0.75 9.35 -13.19
N SER A 167 1.59 9.51 -14.21
CA SER A 167 3.04 9.34 -14.10
C SER A 167 3.65 10.34 -13.13
N GLN A 168 3.20 11.60 -13.15
CA GLN A 168 3.64 12.62 -12.20
C GLN A 168 3.14 12.34 -10.79
N LEU A 169 1.89 11.86 -10.63
CA LEU A 169 1.32 11.50 -9.34
C LEU A 169 2.09 10.35 -8.67
N TYR A 170 2.50 9.32 -9.42
CA TYR A 170 3.39 8.27 -8.92
C TYR A 170 4.75 8.81 -8.50
N LYS A 171 5.34 9.68 -9.32
CA LYS A 171 6.62 10.31 -9.02
C LYS A 171 6.56 11.16 -7.76
N GLN A 172 5.48 11.91 -7.58
CA GLN A 172 5.23 12.70 -6.38
C GLN A 172 5.12 11.82 -5.13
N ALA A 173 4.33 10.73 -5.19
CA ALA A 173 4.21 9.77 -4.08
C ALA A 173 5.57 9.15 -3.71
N GLY A 174 6.37 8.74 -4.70
CA GLY A 174 7.68 8.14 -4.48
C GLY A 174 8.72 9.10 -3.87
N ASN A 175 8.67 10.37 -4.26
CA ASN A 175 9.56 11.42 -3.76
C ASN A 175 9.09 12.04 -2.43
N ALA A 176 7.83 11.85 -2.05
CA ALA A 176 7.27 12.42 -0.84
C ALA A 176 7.91 11.82 0.43
N VAL A 177 7.85 12.59 1.50
CA VAL A 177 8.04 12.08 2.86
C VAL A 177 6.69 11.64 3.43
N THR A 178 6.69 10.65 4.32
CA THR A 178 5.46 10.20 4.97
C THR A 178 4.93 11.27 5.92
N VAL A 179 3.72 11.74 5.67
CA VAL A 179 3.08 12.84 6.41
C VAL A 179 3.04 12.56 7.91
N ASN A 180 2.60 11.36 8.31
CA ASN A 180 2.49 10.96 9.71
C ASN A 180 3.81 11.06 10.48
N VAL A 181 4.93 10.70 9.85
CA VAL A 181 6.25 10.80 10.49
C VAL A 181 6.66 12.24 10.70
N VAL A 182 6.45 13.09 9.70
CA VAL A 182 6.78 14.52 9.78
C VAL A 182 5.89 15.25 10.78
N GLU A 183 4.61 14.91 10.83
CA GLU A 183 3.66 15.44 11.80
C GLU A 183 4.08 15.11 13.24
N GLU A 184 4.49 13.86 13.50
CA GLU A 184 4.95 13.46 14.83
C GLU A 184 6.23 14.18 15.24
N ILE A 185 7.19 14.32 14.31
CA ILE A 185 8.42 15.11 14.55
C ILE A 185 8.06 16.58 14.84
N GLY A 186 7.16 17.17 14.04
CA GLY A 186 6.73 18.55 14.24
C GLY A 186 6.05 18.78 15.59
N LYS A 187 5.12 17.91 15.99
CA LYS A 187 4.47 17.95 17.31
C LYS A 187 5.49 17.87 18.44
N HIS A 188 6.47 16.98 18.30
CA HIS A 188 7.51 16.81 19.30
C HIS A 188 8.40 18.05 19.44
N ILE A 189 8.82 18.65 18.31
CA ILE A 189 9.59 19.90 18.33
C ILE A 189 8.81 21.01 19.05
N MET A 190 7.53 21.18 18.70
CA MET A 190 6.68 22.20 19.35
C MET A 190 6.50 21.95 20.85
N SER A 191 6.41 20.68 21.30
CA SER A 191 6.33 20.37 22.73
C SER A 191 7.60 20.74 23.48
N VAL A 192 8.77 20.47 22.89
CA VAL A 192 10.07 20.82 23.46
C VAL A 192 10.26 22.33 23.53
N GLU A 193 9.79 23.09 22.51
CA GLU A 193 9.86 24.54 22.50
C GLU A 193 8.96 25.19 23.56
N ASN A 194 7.79 24.64 23.76
CA ASN A 194 6.81 25.13 24.75
C ASN A 194 7.10 24.68 26.17
N GLY A 195 8.13 23.86 26.42
CA GLY A 195 8.55 23.42 27.75
C GLY A 195 7.58 22.41 28.42
N VAL A 196 6.82 21.67 27.61
CA VAL A 196 5.89 20.61 28.05
C VAL A 196 6.52 19.24 27.83
#